data_e4d3cf7458cbfcdde44a45635658a7f8
#
_entry.id   e4d3cf7458cbfcdde44a45635658a7f8
#
_cell.length_a   1.000
_cell.length_b   1.000
_cell.length_c   1.000
_cell.angle_alpha   90.00
_cell.angle_beta   90.00
_cell.angle_gamma   90.00
#
_symmetry.space_group_name_H-M   'P 1'
#
loop_
_entity.id
_entity.type
_entity.pdbx_description
1 polymer ?
#
loop_
_entity_poly.entity_id
_entity_poly.type
_entity_poly.pdbx_seq_one_letter_code
_entity_poly.pdbx_strand_id
1 'polypeptide(L)'
;MIKFGTGGWRAIIGEDFTKSNIQILAKAMADKMKAEKVAHQGLVIGYDRRFLSKETVKWSCEVFAAEGIHVWFVNRSVPTPLIMNYVMKCNLPYGMMVTASHNPSLYNGIKVFTAGGRDADEIQTADIERYIEAVDEIKTMDYRKAVEQGLVSEFYPMNDYIDDIIGKINMEAIRNAHLRIALDPMYGVGQTALSTILITGRCDLEVIHQEHDTLFGGKMPAPSAELLHMLRTRVLEKEYDIGLALDGDADRLGVIDDLGNYLHPNDILVLLYYYLVNYKGWKGPVVRNLATTHRLDAIAAACGQTCLEVPVGFKHISAGMTKSGAILGGESSGGLTVTGHIKGKDGVYAASLLVEMVAVTGKKLSELMEIIRKEYGTCHMEENSYPFAAERKSMLMQRIYEEHELPELSYEIDHVSYMDGCKVYFKNGGWVVIRFSGTEPLLRVFCEMPTRSEAAAVCEQIKDHFHI
;
A
#
# COMPACT_ATOMS: atom_id res chain seq x y z
N MET A 1 -0.38 -22.72 10.21
CA MET A 1 1.07 -22.60 9.81
C MET A 1 1.33 -21.18 9.34
N ILE A 2 2.41 -20.53 9.80
CA ILE A 2 2.75 -19.15 9.41
C ILE A 2 3.24 -19.15 7.96
N LYS A 3 2.53 -18.42 7.08
CA LYS A 3 2.91 -18.22 5.69
C LYS A 3 2.80 -16.75 5.32
N PHE A 4 3.81 -16.22 4.66
CA PHE A 4 3.84 -14.83 4.22
C PHE A 4 3.12 -14.67 2.88
N GLY A 5 2.15 -13.76 2.84
CA GLY A 5 1.55 -13.27 1.61
C GLY A 5 2.26 -12.02 1.09
N THR A 6 1.69 -11.39 0.07
CA THR A 6 2.25 -10.19 -0.61
C THR A 6 2.45 -8.99 0.33
N GLY A 7 1.79 -8.94 1.48
CA GLY A 7 1.86 -7.81 2.41
C GLY A 7 2.09 -8.24 3.87
N GLY A 8 2.86 -9.29 4.11
CA GLY A 8 3.16 -9.84 5.43
C GLY A 8 2.36 -11.10 5.75
N TRP A 9 2.56 -11.65 6.94
CA TRP A 9 1.72 -12.71 7.49
C TRP A 9 0.43 -12.11 8.04
N ARG A 10 -0.72 -12.70 7.69
CA ARG A 10 -2.04 -12.30 8.20
C ARG A 10 -2.83 -13.55 8.60
N ALA A 11 -3.52 -13.48 9.73
CA ALA A 11 -4.27 -14.60 10.26
C ALA A 11 -5.47 -14.14 11.08
N ILE A 12 -6.45 -15.02 11.27
CA ILE A 12 -7.61 -14.79 12.12
C ILE A 12 -7.18 -14.83 13.58
N ILE A 13 -7.62 -13.82 14.35
CA ILE A 13 -7.32 -13.71 15.78
C ILE A 13 -7.99 -14.87 16.53
N GLY A 14 -7.17 -15.61 17.29
CA GLY A 14 -7.64 -16.77 18.03
C GLY A 14 -7.55 -18.10 17.28
N GLU A 15 -7.36 -18.07 15.96
CA GLU A 15 -7.05 -19.27 15.16
C GLU A 15 -5.55 -19.42 14.97
N ASP A 16 -4.99 -18.79 13.94
CA ASP A 16 -3.55 -18.79 13.67
C ASP A 16 -2.85 -17.55 14.26
N PHE A 17 -3.52 -16.41 14.44
CA PHE A 17 -2.94 -15.26 15.13
C PHE A 17 -3.03 -15.45 16.64
N THR A 18 -2.08 -16.19 17.17
CA THR A 18 -1.99 -16.57 18.59
C THR A 18 -0.64 -16.17 19.19
N LYS A 19 -0.57 -16.05 20.54
CA LYS A 19 0.68 -15.77 21.24
C LYS A 19 1.79 -16.73 20.83
N SER A 20 1.49 -18.02 20.71
CA SER A 20 2.46 -19.05 20.34
C SER A 20 3.06 -18.80 18.96
N ASN A 21 2.22 -18.56 17.95
CA ASN A 21 2.69 -18.31 16.59
C ASN A 21 3.48 -16.98 16.48
N ILE A 22 3.07 -15.95 17.24
CA ILE A 22 3.80 -14.69 17.31
C ILE A 22 5.20 -14.90 17.92
N GLN A 23 5.31 -15.70 18.98
CA GLN A 23 6.59 -16.02 19.59
C GLN A 23 7.47 -16.89 18.69
N ILE A 24 6.89 -17.83 17.94
CA ILE A 24 7.59 -18.60 16.91
C ILE A 24 8.20 -17.65 15.85
N LEU A 25 7.40 -16.72 15.33
CA LEU A 25 7.89 -15.74 14.33
C LEU A 25 9.00 -14.85 14.92
N ALA A 26 8.84 -14.37 16.16
CA ALA A 26 9.86 -13.55 16.81
C ALA A 26 11.18 -14.33 17.03
N LYS A 27 11.10 -15.61 17.41
CA LYS A 27 12.26 -16.49 17.54
C LYS A 27 12.95 -16.73 16.19
N ALA A 28 12.18 -17.04 15.15
CA ALA A 28 12.69 -17.21 13.78
C ALA A 28 13.45 -15.96 13.29
N MET A 29 12.86 -14.78 13.53
CA MET A 29 13.52 -13.51 13.21
C MET A 29 14.80 -13.30 14.04
N ALA A 30 14.80 -13.63 15.32
CA ALA A 30 15.99 -13.53 16.15
C ALA A 30 17.12 -14.45 15.67
N ASP A 31 16.79 -15.68 15.29
CA ASP A 31 17.77 -16.65 14.77
C ASP A 31 18.33 -16.20 13.42
N LYS A 32 17.48 -15.71 12.53
CA LYS A 32 17.88 -15.11 11.26
C LYS A 32 18.85 -13.93 11.47
N MET A 33 18.49 -13.00 12.37
CA MET A 33 19.35 -11.84 12.68
C MET A 33 20.72 -12.25 13.25
N LYS A 34 20.78 -13.32 14.04
CA LYS A 34 22.03 -13.89 14.58
C LYS A 34 22.85 -14.53 13.46
N ALA A 35 22.23 -15.32 12.59
CA ALA A 35 22.91 -15.95 11.46
C ALA A 35 23.51 -14.93 10.50
N GLU A 36 22.81 -13.81 10.26
CA GLU A 36 23.27 -12.68 9.47
C GLU A 36 24.26 -11.76 10.21
N LYS A 37 24.51 -12.02 11.51
CA LYS A 37 25.41 -11.23 12.37
C LYS A 37 24.97 -9.77 12.55
N VAL A 38 23.66 -9.48 12.43
CA VAL A 38 23.08 -8.15 12.61
C VAL A 38 22.28 -7.99 13.90
N ALA A 39 22.18 -9.03 14.73
CA ALA A 39 21.43 -9.04 15.98
C ALA A 39 21.84 -7.90 16.94
N HIS A 40 23.10 -7.51 16.94
CA HIS A 40 23.63 -6.41 17.78
C HIS A 40 23.07 -5.03 17.40
N GLN A 41 22.52 -4.88 16.21
CA GLN A 41 21.91 -3.63 15.73
C GLN A 41 20.45 -3.48 16.22
N GLY A 42 19.81 -4.55 16.72
CA GLY A 42 18.42 -4.53 17.16
C GLY A 42 17.42 -4.33 16.02
N LEU A 43 16.15 -4.11 16.38
CA LEU A 43 15.06 -3.83 15.44
C LEU A 43 14.02 -2.89 16.05
N VAL A 44 13.21 -2.24 15.20
CA VAL A 44 12.05 -1.45 15.63
C VAL A 44 10.76 -2.22 15.43
N ILE A 45 9.83 -2.13 16.40
CA ILE A 45 8.50 -2.74 16.28
C ILE A 45 7.42 -1.69 16.59
N GLY A 46 6.45 -1.55 15.68
CA GLY A 46 5.24 -0.75 15.86
C GLY A 46 3.97 -1.54 15.67
N TYR A 47 2.83 -0.87 15.84
CA TYR A 47 1.53 -1.52 15.74
C TYR A 47 0.42 -0.53 15.34
N ASP A 48 -0.66 -1.07 14.75
CA ASP A 48 -1.88 -0.34 14.41
C ASP A 48 -2.95 -0.43 15.53
N ARG A 49 -4.18 0.00 15.23
CA ARG A 49 -5.30 0.04 16.20
C ARG A 49 -6.05 -1.28 16.37
N ARG A 50 -5.62 -2.38 15.75
CA ARG A 50 -6.28 -3.68 15.83
C ARG A 50 -6.19 -4.28 17.23
N PHE A 51 -7.17 -5.14 17.53
CA PHE A 51 -7.19 -5.89 18.78
C PHE A 51 -5.91 -6.73 18.93
N LEU A 52 -5.36 -6.80 20.11
CA LEU A 52 -4.10 -7.48 20.48
C LEU A 52 -2.82 -6.93 19.82
N SER A 53 -2.86 -5.86 19.05
CA SER A 53 -1.65 -5.35 18.36
C SER A 53 -0.55 -4.95 19.35
N LYS A 54 -0.88 -4.23 20.42
CA LYS A 54 0.10 -3.83 21.45
C LYS A 54 0.65 -5.03 22.24
N GLU A 55 -0.21 -5.96 22.58
CA GLU A 55 0.16 -7.22 23.28
C GLU A 55 1.08 -8.05 22.40
N THR A 56 0.83 -8.13 21.12
CA THR A 56 1.68 -8.81 20.13
C THR A 56 3.10 -8.24 20.12
N VAL A 57 3.26 -6.93 20.17
CA VAL A 57 4.60 -6.31 20.29
C VAL A 57 5.29 -6.75 21.57
N LYS A 58 4.58 -6.73 22.72
CA LYS A 58 5.17 -7.18 23.99
C LYS A 58 5.61 -8.63 23.95
N TRP A 59 4.77 -9.53 23.41
CA TRP A 59 5.12 -10.95 23.26
C TRP A 59 6.34 -11.15 22.36
N SER A 60 6.49 -10.34 21.32
CA SER A 60 7.69 -10.34 20.48
C SER A 60 8.91 -9.82 21.25
N CYS A 61 8.77 -8.73 22.02
CA CYS A 61 9.83 -8.18 22.86
C CYS A 61 10.35 -9.19 23.89
N GLU A 62 9.45 -9.97 24.51
CA GLU A 62 9.81 -11.03 25.48
C GLU A 62 10.77 -12.06 24.87
N VAL A 63 10.60 -12.41 23.60
CA VAL A 63 11.46 -13.34 22.86
C VAL A 63 12.77 -12.68 22.45
N PHE A 64 12.72 -11.51 21.80
CA PHE A 64 13.92 -10.82 21.36
C PHE A 64 14.85 -10.49 22.55
N ALA A 65 14.27 -10.03 23.67
CA ALA A 65 15.05 -9.75 24.89
C ALA A 65 15.72 -11.01 25.47
N ALA A 66 15.03 -12.15 25.48
CA ALA A 66 15.62 -13.42 25.91
C ALA A 66 16.78 -13.87 25.00
N GLU A 67 16.76 -13.47 23.73
CA GLU A 67 17.79 -13.72 22.73
C GLU A 67 18.91 -12.65 22.73
N GLY A 68 18.82 -11.66 23.65
CA GLY A 68 19.80 -10.57 23.78
C GLY A 68 19.74 -9.52 22.67
N ILE A 69 18.60 -9.40 21.98
CA ILE A 69 18.40 -8.47 20.89
C ILE A 69 17.62 -7.25 21.38
N HIS A 70 18.16 -6.05 21.17
CA HIS A 70 17.50 -4.81 21.55
C HIS A 70 16.28 -4.51 20.65
N VAL A 71 15.16 -4.10 21.27
CA VAL A 71 13.94 -3.69 20.58
C VAL A 71 13.61 -2.23 20.86
N TRP A 72 13.52 -1.41 19.80
CA TRP A 72 12.86 -0.10 19.88
C TRP A 72 11.35 -0.30 19.72
N PHE A 73 10.63 -0.23 20.83
CA PHE A 73 9.17 -0.40 20.86
C PHE A 73 8.48 0.96 20.70
N VAL A 74 7.77 1.15 19.60
CA VAL A 74 6.91 2.32 19.42
C VAL A 74 5.65 2.16 20.26
N ASN A 75 5.58 2.85 21.39
CA ASN A 75 4.63 2.57 22.48
C ASN A 75 3.20 3.09 22.26
N ARG A 76 2.91 3.71 21.11
CA ARG A 76 1.59 4.10 20.64
C ARG A 76 1.36 3.54 19.23
N SER A 77 0.06 3.40 18.85
CA SER A 77 -0.28 3.01 17.49
C SER A 77 0.16 4.07 16.47
N VAL A 78 0.78 3.60 15.37
CA VAL A 78 1.41 4.47 14.35
C VAL A 78 1.16 3.96 12.94
N PRO A 79 1.29 4.82 11.92
CA PRO A 79 1.31 4.41 10.52
C PRO A 79 2.43 3.41 10.20
N THR A 80 2.13 2.43 9.35
CA THR A 80 3.15 1.51 8.80
C THR A 80 4.36 2.25 8.20
N PRO A 81 4.18 3.31 7.37
CA PRO A 81 5.30 4.05 6.79
C PRO A 81 6.21 4.72 7.83
N LEU A 82 5.72 5.06 9.02
CA LEU A 82 6.57 5.58 10.09
C LEU A 82 7.63 4.56 10.52
N ILE A 83 7.27 3.27 10.63
CA ILE A 83 8.23 2.21 10.97
C ILE A 83 9.27 2.04 9.86
N MET A 84 8.83 2.06 8.60
CA MET A 84 9.73 2.00 7.45
C MET A 84 10.69 3.20 7.41
N ASN A 85 10.18 4.41 7.71
CA ASN A 85 10.97 5.63 7.79
C ASN A 85 12.04 5.53 8.89
N TYR A 86 11.68 5.00 10.05
CA TYR A 86 12.62 4.79 11.16
C TYR A 86 13.70 3.76 10.82
N VAL A 87 13.33 2.63 10.19
CA VAL A 87 14.29 1.63 9.68
C VAL A 87 15.29 2.27 8.72
N MET A 88 14.80 3.10 7.80
CA MET A 88 15.65 3.79 6.81
C MET A 88 16.59 4.81 7.48
N LYS A 89 16.05 5.69 8.34
CA LYS A 89 16.82 6.78 8.96
C LYS A 89 17.87 6.28 9.95
N CYS A 90 17.55 5.24 10.71
CA CYS A 90 18.45 4.65 11.70
C CYS A 90 19.33 3.52 11.14
N ASN A 91 19.25 3.24 9.82
CA ASN A 91 19.97 2.15 9.15
C ASN A 91 19.80 0.80 9.85
N LEU A 92 18.60 0.52 10.39
CA LEU A 92 18.33 -0.75 11.02
C LEU A 92 18.22 -1.88 9.98
N PRO A 93 18.68 -3.11 10.32
CA PRO A 93 18.56 -4.24 9.42
C PRO A 93 17.12 -4.67 9.22
N TYR A 94 16.30 -4.53 10.29
CA TYR A 94 14.91 -4.97 10.30
C TYR A 94 14.00 -4.03 11.08
N GLY A 95 12.73 -4.02 10.66
CA GLY A 95 11.60 -3.49 11.40
C GLY A 95 10.40 -4.41 11.29
N MET A 96 9.47 -4.32 12.22
CA MET A 96 8.23 -5.07 12.19
C MET A 96 7.04 -4.16 12.47
N MET A 97 5.93 -4.44 11.81
CA MET A 97 4.66 -3.76 12.06
C MET A 97 3.56 -4.77 12.33
N VAL A 98 2.92 -4.67 13.48
CA VAL A 98 1.74 -5.49 13.81
C VAL A 98 0.52 -4.83 13.20
N THR A 99 0.02 -5.42 12.11
CA THR A 99 -1.12 -4.93 11.34
C THR A 99 -1.64 -5.99 10.37
N ALA A 100 -2.90 -5.88 9.99
CA ALA A 100 -3.47 -6.56 8.83
C ALA A 100 -3.95 -5.56 7.77
N SER A 101 -3.44 -4.30 7.79
CA SER A 101 -3.76 -3.23 6.83
C SER A 101 -5.28 -3.03 6.67
N HIS A 102 -5.83 -3.24 5.48
CA HIS A 102 -7.24 -3.08 5.15
C HIS A 102 -8.14 -4.31 5.39
N ASN A 103 -7.60 -5.42 5.92
CA ASN A 103 -8.40 -6.61 6.18
C ASN A 103 -9.49 -6.35 7.25
N PRO A 104 -10.58 -7.15 7.30
CA PRO A 104 -11.57 -7.07 8.35
C PRO A 104 -10.96 -7.12 9.76
N SER A 105 -11.67 -6.60 10.75
CA SER A 105 -11.22 -6.52 12.16
C SER A 105 -10.90 -7.88 12.80
N LEU A 106 -11.46 -8.96 12.26
CA LEU A 106 -11.20 -10.34 12.66
C LEU A 106 -9.74 -10.76 12.43
N TYR A 107 -9.02 -10.10 11.53
CA TYR A 107 -7.63 -10.39 11.20
C TYR A 107 -6.66 -9.50 11.97
N ASN A 108 -5.48 -10.04 12.26
CA ASN A 108 -4.29 -9.27 12.54
C ASN A 108 -3.10 -9.90 11.81
N GLY A 109 -1.91 -9.33 11.93
CA GLY A 109 -0.75 -9.83 11.20
C GLY A 109 0.55 -9.13 11.57
N ILE A 110 1.60 -9.51 10.88
CA ILE A 110 2.93 -8.90 11.04
C ILE A 110 3.55 -8.69 9.66
N LYS A 111 3.89 -7.43 9.36
CA LYS A 111 4.76 -7.06 8.24
C LYS A 111 6.20 -7.01 8.72
N VAL A 112 7.13 -7.44 7.87
CA VAL A 112 8.57 -7.33 8.11
C VAL A 112 9.18 -6.38 7.09
N PHE A 113 9.98 -5.45 7.58
CA PHE A 113 10.73 -4.49 6.77
C PHE A 113 12.21 -4.76 6.88
N THR A 114 12.94 -4.44 5.82
CA THR A 114 14.37 -4.66 5.69
C THR A 114 15.12 -3.35 5.51
N ALA A 115 16.44 -3.42 5.53
CA ALA A 115 17.32 -2.26 5.39
C ALA A 115 16.89 -1.32 4.25
N GLY A 116 16.86 -0.02 4.54
CA GLY A 116 16.40 1.01 3.62
C GLY A 116 14.89 1.26 3.66
N GLY A 117 14.14 0.67 4.63
CA GLY A 117 12.72 0.96 4.84
C GLY A 117 11.84 0.45 3.70
N ARG A 118 11.95 -0.82 3.36
CA ARG A 118 11.16 -1.50 2.32
C ARG A 118 10.58 -2.81 2.84
N ASP A 119 9.52 -3.29 2.22
CA ASP A 119 8.95 -4.60 2.51
C ASP A 119 9.99 -5.72 2.25
N ALA A 120 9.97 -6.78 3.07
CA ALA A 120 10.74 -7.99 2.80
C ALA A 120 10.27 -8.62 1.48
N ASP A 121 11.22 -8.96 0.62
CA ASP A 121 10.95 -9.60 -0.67
C ASP A 121 10.67 -11.10 -0.52
N GLU A 122 10.42 -11.79 -1.64
CA GLU A 122 10.09 -13.22 -1.65
C GLU A 122 11.21 -14.10 -1.12
N ILE A 123 12.46 -13.74 -1.41
CA ILE A 123 13.63 -14.49 -0.94
C ILE A 123 13.74 -14.36 0.56
N GLN A 124 13.54 -13.14 1.07
CA GLN A 124 13.60 -12.83 2.49
C GLN A 124 12.45 -13.47 3.28
N THR A 125 11.22 -13.44 2.74
CA THR A 125 10.08 -14.06 3.40
C THR A 125 10.16 -15.59 3.37
N ALA A 126 10.61 -16.20 2.28
CA ALA A 126 10.86 -17.64 2.20
C ALA A 126 11.98 -18.07 3.18
N ASP A 127 13.00 -17.24 3.34
CA ASP A 127 14.05 -17.48 4.32
C ASP A 127 13.52 -17.40 5.75
N ILE A 128 12.67 -16.41 6.08
CA ILE A 128 12.01 -16.33 7.38
C ILE A 128 11.14 -17.59 7.63
N GLU A 129 10.39 -18.04 6.64
CA GLU A 129 9.57 -19.26 6.75
C GLU A 129 10.42 -20.50 7.05
N ARG A 130 11.61 -20.61 6.46
CA ARG A 130 12.57 -21.69 6.78
C ARG A 130 13.03 -21.63 8.22
N TYR A 131 13.31 -20.43 8.76
CA TYR A 131 13.63 -20.28 10.19
C TYR A 131 12.44 -20.62 11.08
N ILE A 132 11.20 -20.30 10.69
CA ILE A 132 9.97 -20.67 11.41
C ILE A 132 9.85 -22.19 11.53
N GLU A 133 10.10 -22.93 10.45
CA GLU A 133 10.07 -24.40 10.43
C GLU A 133 11.16 -25.04 11.32
N ALA A 134 12.27 -24.32 11.57
CA ALA A 134 13.39 -24.77 12.35
C ALA A 134 13.34 -24.39 13.83
N VAL A 135 12.30 -23.70 14.30
CA VAL A 135 12.17 -23.30 15.72
C VAL A 135 11.93 -24.52 16.61
N ASP A 136 12.86 -24.79 17.52
CA ASP A 136 12.76 -25.89 18.49
C ASP A 136 12.29 -25.40 19.85
N GLU A 137 13.02 -24.45 20.45
CA GLU A 137 12.80 -23.93 21.80
C GLU A 137 12.64 -22.40 21.77
N ILE A 138 11.65 -21.91 22.50
CA ILE A 138 11.41 -20.46 22.64
C ILE A 138 11.67 -20.08 24.10
N LYS A 139 12.68 -19.23 24.30
CA LYS A 139 12.96 -18.58 25.58
C LYS A 139 12.28 -17.21 25.60
N THR A 140 11.75 -16.85 26.76
CA THR A 140 11.12 -15.55 26.98
C THR A 140 11.69 -14.90 28.23
N MET A 141 11.79 -13.57 28.20
CA MET A 141 12.10 -12.73 29.35
C MET A 141 10.85 -11.92 29.70
N ASP A 142 10.52 -11.77 30.97
CA ASP A 142 9.42 -10.91 31.39
C ASP A 142 9.61 -9.49 30.80
N TYR A 143 8.54 -8.93 30.23
CA TYR A 143 8.59 -7.65 29.53
C TYR A 143 9.13 -6.51 30.40
N ARG A 144 8.69 -6.42 31.69
CA ARG A 144 9.14 -5.36 32.59
C ARG A 144 10.63 -5.48 32.87
N LYS A 145 11.09 -6.72 33.09
CA LYS A 145 12.50 -7.03 33.27
C LYS A 145 13.34 -6.69 32.05
N ALA A 146 12.81 -6.94 30.84
CA ALA A 146 13.46 -6.57 29.59
C ALA A 146 13.63 -5.04 29.46
N VAL A 147 12.62 -4.26 29.85
CA VAL A 147 12.69 -2.78 29.89
C VAL A 147 13.71 -2.34 30.96
N GLU A 148 13.67 -2.89 32.17
CA GLU A 148 14.60 -2.55 33.26
C GLU A 148 16.07 -2.83 32.88
N GLN A 149 16.32 -3.88 32.09
CA GLN A 149 17.65 -4.23 31.60
C GLN A 149 18.07 -3.46 30.35
N GLY A 150 17.23 -2.56 29.82
CA GLY A 150 17.52 -1.79 28.63
C GLY A 150 17.51 -2.57 27.31
N LEU A 151 16.94 -3.80 27.32
CA LEU A 151 16.75 -4.61 26.11
C LEU A 151 15.50 -4.19 25.31
N VAL A 152 14.59 -3.47 25.94
CA VAL A 152 13.44 -2.83 25.28
C VAL A 152 13.42 -1.36 25.64
N SER A 153 13.43 -0.50 24.62
CA SER A 153 13.30 0.95 24.76
C SER A 153 11.97 1.43 24.18
N GLU A 154 11.09 1.93 25.03
CA GLU A 154 9.83 2.52 24.60
C GLU A 154 10.04 3.96 24.12
N PHE A 155 9.47 4.31 22.96
CA PHE A 155 9.59 5.66 22.39
C PHE A 155 8.44 5.97 21.42
N TYR A 156 8.35 7.22 20.92
CA TYR A 156 7.30 7.63 19.99
C TYR A 156 7.84 8.63 18.94
N PRO A 157 8.32 8.16 17.78
CA PRO A 157 8.99 8.99 16.77
C PRO A 157 8.02 9.66 15.78
N MET A 158 6.79 9.99 16.21
CA MET A 158 5.77 10.59 15.33
C MET A 158 6.21 11.96 14.79
N ASN A 159 6.82 12.79 15.62
CA ASN A 159 7.25 14.13 15.20
C ASN A 159 8.34 14.05 14.12
N ASP A 160 9.33 13.16 14.29
CA ASP A 160 10.41 12.97 13.30
C ASP A 160 9.87 12.52 11.92
N TYR A 161 8.81 11.72 11.92
CA TYR A 161 8.13 11.31 10.70
C TYR A 161 7.34 12.44 10.06
N ILE A 162 6.59 13.22 10.86
CA ILE A 162 5.84 14.40 10.39
C ILE A 162 6.80 15.43 9.82
N ASP A 163 7.88 15.75 10.51
CA ASP A 163 8.87 16.74 10.10
C ASP A 163 9.58 16.30 8.80
N ASP A 164 9.82 15.00 8.64
CA ASP A 164 10.37 14.43 7.40
C ASP A 164 9.44 14.66 6.20
N ILE A 165 8.13 14.51 6.37
CA ILE A 165 7.15 14.79 5.31
C ILE A 165 7.06 16.30 5.06
N ILE A 166 6.93 17.11 6.10
CA ILE A 166 6.86 18.59 5.99
C ILE A 166 8.07 19.14 5.24
N GLY A 167 9.26 18.59 5.49
CA GLY A 167 10.49 18.99 4.80
C GLY A 167 10.52 18.66 3.29
N LYS A 168 9.61 17.81 2.80
CA LYS A 168 9.56 17.36 1.39
C LYS A 168 8.45 18.02 0.58
N ILE A 169 7.53 18.73 1.22
CA ILE A 169 6.38 19.38 0.58
C ILE A 169 6.48 20.91 0.69
N ASN A 170 5.81 21.62 -0.21
CA ASN A 170 5.76 23.08 -0.21
C ASN A 170 4.70 23.59 0.78
N MET A 171 5.06 23.61 2.07
CA MET A 171 4.19 24.08 3.15
C MET A 171 3.77 25.55 3.00
N GLU A 172 4.58 26.39 2.35
CA GLU A 172 4.25 27.79 2.11
C GLU A 172 3.08 27.90 1.12
N ALA A 173 3.13 27.18 0.02
CA ALA A 173 2.03 27.12 -0.93
C ALA A 173 0.73 26.61 -0.26
N ILE A 174 0.82 25.55 0.54
CA ILE A 174 -0.33 24.99 1.27
C ILE A 174 -0.94 26.05 2.22
N ARG A 175 -0.12 26.75 3.00
CA ARG A 175 -0.58 27.80 3.93
C ARG A 175 -1.30 28.96 3.23
N ASN A 176 -0.86 29.32 2.03
CA ASN A 176 -1.42 30.42 1.28
C ASN A 176 -2.69 30.05 0.50
N ALA A 177 -2.93 28.75 0.29
CA ALA A 177 -4.07 28.25 -0.46
C ALA A 177 -5.38 28.19 0.36
N HIS A 178 -5.30 28.18 1.71
CA HIS A 178 -6.46 28.12 2.62
C HIS A 178 -7.45 27.01 2.29
N LEU A 179 -6.96 25.81 1.97
CA LEU A 179 -7.76 24.69 1.54
C LEU A 179 -8.67 24.16 2.64
N ARG A 180 -9.88 23.74 2.24
CA ARG A 180 -10.87 23.09 3.08
C ARG A 180 -10.84 21.60 2.81
N ILE A 181 -10.58 20.77 3.83
CA ILE A 181 -10.29 19.34 3.66
C ILE A 181 -11.14 18.51 4.63
N ALA A 182 -11.80 17.47 4.11
CA ALA A 182 -12.40 16.42 4.91
C ALA A 182 -11.45 15.21 4.96
N LEU A 183 -11.17 14.70 6.16
CA LEU A 183 -10.29 13.54 6.38
C LEU A 183 -11.03 12.40 7.03
N ASP A 184 -10.91 11.21 6.46
CA ASP A 184 -11.41 9.95 7.01
C ASP A 184 -10.24 8.97 7.24
N PRO A 185 -9.68 8.85 8.44
CA PRO A 185 -8.68 7.85 8.77
C PRO A 185 -9.26 6.44 8.89
N MET A 186 -10.56 6.24 8.66
CA MET A 186 -11.29 4.95 8.74
C MET A 186 -10.99 4.21 10.08
N TYR A 187 -11.04 4.95 11.19
CA TYR A 187 -10.66 4.50 12.56
C TYR A 187 -9.18 4.06 12.69
N GLY A 188 -8.39 4.18 11.61
CA GLY A 188 -6.99 3.77 11.51
C GLY A 188 -6.01 4.76 12.14
N VAL A 189 -4.73 4.51 11.94
CA VAL A 189 -3.62 5.21 12.59
C VAL A 189 -3.14 6.47 11.87
N GLY A 190 -3.65 6.78 10.67
CA GLY A 190 -3.18 7.91 9.86
C GLY A 190 -3.59 9.29 10.38
N GLN A 191 -4.60 9.35 11.27
CA GLN A 191 -5.17 10.59 11.78
C GLN A 191 -4.12 11.58 12.31
N THR A 192 -3.31 11.16 13.27
CA THR A 192 -2.40 12.08 13.96
C THR A 192 -1.39 12.72 13.01
N ALA A 193 -0.76 11.91 12.15
CA ALA A 193 0.25 12.41 11.22
C ALA A 193 -0.36 13.39 10.20
N LEU A 194 -1.40 12.94 9.48
CA LEU A 194 -1.97 13.75 8.41
C LEU A 194 -2.69 15.00 8.94
N SER A 195 -3.46 14.89 10.04
CA SER A 195 -4.09 16.06 10.66
C SER A 195 -3.05 17.10 11.11
N THR A 196 -1.94 16.66 11.71
CA THR A 196 -0.88 17.59 12.13
C THR A 196 -0.26 18.33 10.95
N ILE A 197 0.02 17.64 9.84
CA ILE A 197 0.55 18.24 8.61
C ILE A 197 -0.43 19.27 8.05
N LEU A 198 -1.72 18.89 7.91
CA LEU A 198 -2.75 19.77 7.34
C LEU A 198 -3.02 21.01 8.21
N ILE A 199 -3.10 20.85 9.54
CA ILE A 199 -3.27 21.97 10.48
C ILE A 199 -2.03 22.90 10.45
N THR A 200 -0.81 22.33 10.37
CA THR A 200 0.42 23.11 10.19
C THR A 200 0.39 23.89 8.86
N GLY A 201 -0.26 23.31 7.84
CA GLY A 201 -0.58 23.94 6.56
C GLY A 201 -1.72 24.96 6.62
N ARG A 202 -2.33 25.22 7.80
CA ARG A 202 -3.49 26.12 7.97
C ARG A 202 -4.71 25.75 7.14
N CYS A 203 -4.88 24.47 6.82
CA CYS A 203 -6.08 23.97 6.20
C CYS A 203 -7.26 24.00 7.17
N ASP A 204 -8.46 24.31 6.68
CA ASP A 204 -9.73 24.08 7.39
C ASP A 204 -10.04 22.58 7.32
N LEU A 205 -9.91 21.88 8.45
CA LEU A 205 -9.93 20.43 8.53
C LEU A 205 -11.10 19.90 9.34
N GLU A 206 -11.94 19.07 8.73
CA GLU A 206 -12.87 18.19 9.44
C GLU A 206 -12.35 16.76 9.40
N VAL A 207 -12.38 16.06 10.54
CA VAL A 207 -11.99 14.65 10.64
C VAL A 207 -13.21 13.83 11.08
N ILE A 208 -13.55 12.82 10.30
CA ILE A 208 -14.59 11.82 10.64
C ILE A 208 -13.93 10.49 11.00
N HIS A 209 -14.63 9.59 11.68
CA HIS A 209 -14.14 8.26 12.08
C HIS A 209 -12.74 8.29 12.73
N GLN A 210 -12.51 9.26 13.61
CA GLN A 210 -11.20 9.47 14.26
C GLN A 210 -11.00 8.65 15.54
N GLU A 211 -12.06 8.11 16.10
CA GLU A 211 -12.06 7.37 17.36
C GLU A 211 -11.21 6.10 17.25
N HIS A 212 -10.68 5.64 18.39
CA HIS A 212 -10.05 4.34 18.45
C HIS A 212 -11.12 3.26 18.55
N ASP A 213 -11.40 2.61 17.43
CA ASP A 213 -12.30 1.47 17.34
C ASP A 213 -11.59 0.28 16.71
N THR A 214 -11.38 -0.79 17.48
CA THR A 214 -10.73 -2.02 17.01
C THR A 214 -11.57 -2.80 15.98
N LEU A 215 -12.87 -2.47 15.86
CA LEU A 215 -13.78 -3.05 14.89
C LEU A 215 -13.90 -2.21 13.60
N PHE A 216 -13.25 -1.03 13.55
CA PHE A 216 -13.31 -0.11 12.40
C PHE A 216 -14.74 0.26 11.98
N GLY A 217 -15.62 0.54 12.95
CA GLY A 217 -17.03 0.83 12.68
C GLY A 217 -17.80 -0.34 12.09
N GLY A 218 -17.33 -1.58 12.28
CA GLY A 218 -17.91 -2.79 11.71
C GLY A 218 -17.69 -2.97 10.21
N LYS A 219 -16.76 -2.22 9.61
CA LYS A 219 -16.43 -2.26 8.19
C LYS A 219 -14.94 -2.60 7.97
N MET A 220 -14.58 -2.87 6.73
CA MET A 220 -13.15 -2.95 6.38
C MET A 220 -12.56 -1.53 6.37
N PRO A 221 -11.37 -1.31 6.95
CA PRO A 221 -10.68 -0.03 6.85
C PRO A 221 -9.95 0.09 5.50
N ALA A 222 -10.72 0.03 4.40
CA ALA A 222 -10.23 0.06 3.03
C ALA A 222 -10.86 1.26 2.30
N PRO A 223 -10.09 2.23 1.78
CA PRO A 223 -10.63 3.45 1.21
C PRO A 223 -11.16 3.23 -0.22
N SER A 224 -12.21 2.43 -0.36
CA SER A 224 -12.91 2.16 -1.63
C SER A 224 -14.12 3.06 -1.84
N ALA A 225 -14.58 3.14 -3.09
CA ALA A 225 -15.75 3.96 -3.44
C ALA A 225 -17.00 3.62 -2.61
N GLU A 226 -17.21 2.32 -2.33
CA GLU A 226 -18.37 1.86 -1.56
C GLU A 226 -18.30 2.24 -0.08
N LEU A 227 -17.10 2.39 0.48
CA LEU A 227 -16.92 2.64 1.91
C LEU A 227 -16.81 4.13 2.27
N LEU A 228 -16.55 4.98 1.28
CA LEU A 228 -16.32 6.42 1.49
C LEU A 228 -17.58 7.29 1.33
N HIS A 229 -18.80 6.72 1.48
CA HIS A 229 -20.06 7.50 1.33
C HIS A 229 -20.14 8.69 2.26
N MET A 230 -19.76 8.53 3.54
CA MET A 230 -19.81 9.63 4.50
C MET A 230 -18.81 10.74 4.13
N LEU A 231 -17.59 10.38 3.75
CA LEU A 231 -16.60 11.35 3.30
C LEU A 231 -17.11 12.13 2.07
N ARG A 232 -17.67 11.42 1.09
CA ARG A 232 -18.29 12.03 -0.09
C ARG A 232 -19.40 13.00 0.27
N THR A 233 -20.30 12.60 1.18
CA THR A 233 -21.38 13.45 1.66
C THR A 233 -20.83 14.71 2.31
N ARG A 234 -19.81 14.61 3.16
CA ARG A 234 -19.17 15.77 3.79
C ARG A 234 -18.55 16.73 2.78
N VAL A 235 -17.85 16.18 1.77
CA VAL A 235 -17.27 17.00 0.69
C VAL A 235 -18.36 17.83 0.00
N LEU A 236 -19.46 17.20 -0.38
CA LEU A 236 -20.54 17.89 -1.12
C LEU A 236 -21.32 18.86 -0.26
N GLU A 237 -21.75 18.45 0.96
CA GLU A 237 -22.58 19.30 1.83
C GLU A 237 -21.86 20.56 2.33
N LYS A 238 -20.56 20.47 2.53
CA LYS A 238 -19.76 21.56 3.07
C LYS A 238 -18.83 22.19 2.07
N GLU A 239 -18.89 21.79 0.81
CA GLU A 239 -18.06 22.31 -0.28
C GLU A 239 -16.55 22.25 0.05
N TYR A 240 -16.08 21.08 0.54
CA TYR A 240 -14.64 20.86 0.74
C TYR A 240 -13.91 20.74 -0.58
N ASP A 241 -12.67 21.23 -0.64
CA ASP A 241 -11.82 21.15 -1.84
C ASP A 241 -11.36 19.73 -2.11
N ILE A 242 -11.15 18.93 -1.05
CA ILE A 242 -10.67 17.54 -1.12
C ILE A 242 -11.23 16.73 0.04
N GLY A 243 -11.64 15.48 -0.25
CA GLY A 243 -11.82 14.43 0.73
C GLY A 243 -10.67 13.45 0.67
N LEU A 244 -10.01 13.20 1.80
CA LEU A 244 -8.89 12.26 1.93
C LEU A 244 -9.27 11.12 2.85
N ALA A 245 -8.92 9.88 2.47
CA ALA A 245 -9.11 8.71 3.33
C ALA A 245 -7.84 7.85 3.37
N LEU A 246 -7.56 7.25 4.54
CA LEU A 246 -6.42 6.36 4.73
C LEU A 246 -6.91 5.00 5.22
N ASP A 247 -6.24 3.92 4.80
CA ASP A 247 -6.55 2.58 5.32
C ASP A 247 -6.07 2.37 6.77
N GLY A 248 -6.38 1.23 7.34
CA GLY A 248 -6.17 0.94 8.76
C GLY A 248 -4.77 1.20 9.27
N ASP A 249 -3.74 0.98 8.46
CA ASP A 249 -2.32 1.22 8.78
C ASP A 249 -1.69 2.36 7.98
N ALA A 250 -2.51 3.13 7.27
CA ALA A 250 -2.18 4.36 6.56
C ALA A 250 -1.11 4.22 5.45
N ASP A 251 -1.02 3.04 4.83
CA ASP A 251 -0.13 2.83 3.68
C ASP A 251 -0.85 3.06 2.33
N ARG A 252 -2.20 3.19 2.32
CA ARG A 252 -3.02 3.47 1.13
C ARG A 252 -3.83 4.74 1.28
N LEU A 253 -4.12 5.35 0.14
CA LEU A 253 -4.88 6.59 0.02
C LEU A 253 -6.12 6.40 -0.84
N GLY A 254 -7.27 6.88 -0.36
CA GLY A 254 -8.49 7.13 -1.13
C GLY A 254 -8.78 8.62 -1.20
N VAL A 255 -9.34 9.07 -2.30
CA VAL A 255 -9.59 10.49 -2.57
C VAL A 255 -10.99 10.72 -3.14
N ILE A 256 -11.67 11.72 -2.60
CA ILE A 256 -12.89 12.29 -3.17
C ILE A 256 -12.54 13.70 -3.69
N ASP A 257 -12.86 13.98 -4.96
CA ASP A 257 -12.64 15.30 -5.53
C ASP A 257 -13.70 16.32 -5.07
N ASP A 258 -13.52 17.56 -5.46
CA ASP A 258 -14.41 18.70 -5.15
C ASP A 258 -15.84 18.54 -5.69
N LEU A 259 -16.08 17.67 -6.66
CA LEU A 259 -17.40 17.32 -7.21
C LEU A 259 -18.01 16.07 -6.56
N GLY A 260 -17.34 15.50 -5.55
CA GLY A 260 -17.79 14.28 -4.87
C GLY A 260 -17.53 12.99 -5.66
N ASN A 261 -16.67 13.00 -6.66
CA ASN A 261 -16.27 11.79 -7.37
C ASN A 261 -15.15 11.08 -6.61
N TYR A 262 -15.26 9.76 -6.49
CA TYR A 262 -14.15 8.93 -6.06
C TYR A 262 -13.09 8.88 -7.16
N LEU A 263 -11.87 9.27 -6.82
CA LEU A 263 -10.74 9.11 -7.73
C LEU A 263 -10.16 7.71 -7.57
N HIS A 264 -10.18 6.96 -8.66
CA HIS A 264 -9.54 5.66 -8.69
C HIS A 264 -8.03 5.79 -8.37
N PRO A 265 -7.37 4.83 -7.68
CA PRO A 265 -5.93 4.90 -7.41
C PRO A 265 -5.07 5.17 -8.66
N ASN A 266 -5.48 4.68 -9.81
CA ASN A 266 -4.85 5.00 -11.09
C ASN A 266 -4.88 6.50 -11.41
N ASP A 267 -5.99 7.19 -11.11
CA ASP A 267 -6.11 8.65 -11.31
C ASP A 267 -5.20 9.41 -10.35
N ILE A 268 -5.05 8.92 -9.11
CA ILE A 268 -4.14 9.51 -8.11
C ILE A 268 -2.68 9.42 -8.60
N LEU A 269 -2.27 8.27 -9.13
CA LEU A 269 -0.93 8.08 -9.70
C LEU A 269 -0.69 9.01 -10.90
N VAL A 270 -1.67 9.11 -11.78
CA VAL A 270 -1.62 9.97 -12.96
C VAL A 270 -1.50 11.44 -12.55
N LEU A 271 -2.32 11.91 -11.61
CA LEU A 271 -2.27 13.27 -11.06
C LEU A 271 -0.92 13.58 -10.45
N LEU A 272 -0.40 12.69 -9.61
CA LEU A 272 0.88 12.91 -8.94
C LEU A 272 2.05 12.89 -9.93
N TYR A 273 2.10 11.94 -10.88
CA TYR A 273 3.17 11.93 -11.88
C TYR A 273 3.12 13.18 -12.76
N TYR A 274 1.92 13.57 -13.24
CA TYR A 274 1.72 14.80 -13.98
C TYR A 274 2.21 16.03 -13.20
N TYR A 275 1.89 16.11 -11.90
CA TYR A 275 2.35 17.20 -11.04
C TYR A 275 3.87 17.22 -10.86
N LEU A 276 4.48 16.07 -10.60
CA LEU A 276 5.92 15.97 -10.39
C LEU A 276 6.70 16.43 -11.62
N VAL A 277 6.29 16.03 -12.82
CA VAL A 277 7.01 16.37 -14.05
C VAL A 277 6.72 17.79 -14.55
N ASN A 278 5.46 18.25 -14.51
CA ASN A 278 5.08 19.53 -15.11
C ASN A 278 5.17 20.74 -14.17
N TYR A 279 5.01 20.53 -12.86
CA TYR A 279 5.00 21.63 -11.87
C TYR A 279 6.21 21.62 -10.95
N LYS A 280 6.65 20.45 -10.48
CA LYS A 280 7.90 20.35 -9.70
C LYS A 280 9.15 20.29 -10.60
N GLY A 281 8.97 20.07 -11.90
CA GLY A 281 10.09 20.00 -12.87
C GLY A 281 11.00 18.79 -12.67
N TRP A 282 10.50 17.74 -12.02
CA TRP A 282 11.27 16.53 -11.80
C TRP A 282 11.40 15.72 -13.09
N LYS A 283 12.55 15.09 -13.27
CA LYS A 283 12.84 14.26 -14.43
C LYS A 283 13.16 12.84 -13.97
N GLY A 284 12.51 11.87 -14.56
CA GLY A 284 12.75 10.46 -14.29
C GLY A 284 11.57 9.58 -14.67
N PRO A 285 11.82 8.27 -14.79
CA PRO A 285 10.80 7.28 -15.10
C PRO A 285 9.69 7.20 -14.05
N VAL A 286 8.60 6.51 -14.41
CA VAL A 286 7.58 6.02 -13.49
C VAL A 286 7.55 4.49 -13.51
N VAL A 287 7.25 3.87 -12.38
CA VAL A 287 7.08 2.41 -12.26
C VAL A 287 5.64 2.10 -11.89
N ARG A 288 5.02 1.20 -12.63
CA ARG A 288 3.68 0.68 -12.36
C ARG A 288 3.65 -0.84 -12.44
N ASN A 289 2.72 -1.47 -11.73
CA ASN A 289 2.49 -2.88 -11.98
C ASN A 289 1.65 -3.12 -13.24
N LEU A 290 1.60 -4.36 -13.70
CA LEU A 290 0.92 -4.73 -14.94
C LEU A 290 -0.60 -4.50 -14.93
N ALA A 291 -1.22 -4.34 -13.75
CA ALA A 291 -2.65 -4.04 -13.58
C ALA A 291 -2.95 -2.55 -13.37
N THR A 292 -1.97 -1.68 -13.63
CA THR A 292 -2.09 -0.22 -13.44
C THR A 292 -2.20 0.49 -14.80
N THR A 293 -2.82 1.66 -14.81
CA THR A 293 -3.17 2.43 -16.02
C THR A 293 -2.00 2.73 -16.94
N HIS A 294 -2.20 2.60 -18.26
CA HIS A 294 -1.28 3.00 -19.30
C HIS A 294 -1.26 4.53 -19.55
N ARG A 295 -2.12 5.32 -18.91
CA ARG A 295 -1.98 6.79 -18.95
C ARG A 295 -0.65 7.28 -18.36
N LEU A 296 -0.06 6.53 -17.44
CA LEU A 296 1.30 6.82 -16.95
C LEU A 296 2.34 6.71 -18.07
N ASP A 297 2.19 5.72 -18.97
CA ASP A 297 3.06 5.55 -20.14
C ASP A 297 2.94 6.74 -21.09
N ALA A 298 1.71 7.21 -21.34
CA ALA A 298 1.45 8.34 -22.22
C ALA A 298 2.07 9.64 -21.67
N ILE A 299 1.92 9.92 -20.36
CA ILE A 299 2.52 11.12 -19.74
C ILE A 299 4.06 10.99 -19.76
N ALA A 300 4.62 9.83 -19.42
CA ALA A 300 6.05 9.60 -19.44
C ALA A 300 6.63 9.85 -20.84
N ALA A 301 6.04 9.26 -21.87
CA ALA A 301 6.46 9.45 -23.27
C ALA A 301 6.41 10.93 -23.70
N ALA A 302 5.33 11.65 -23.37
CA ALA A 302 5.19 13.07 -23.70
C ALA A 302 6.27 13.94 -23.02
N CYS A 303 6.76 13.53 -21.85
CA CYS A 303 7.84 14.21 -21.12
C CYS A 303 9.24 13.69 -21.46
N GLY A 304 9.38 12.80 -22.47
CA GLY A 304 10.66 12.17 -22.83
C GLY A 304 11.21 11.24 -21.77
N GLN A 305 10.33 10.65 -20.96
CA GLN A 305 10.63 9.68 -19.89
C GLN A 305 10.06 8.30 -20.26
N THR A 306 10.36 7.29 -19.45
CA THR A 306 9.87 5.93 -19.64
C THR A 306 8.95 5.50 -18.50
N CYS A 307 8.01 4.62 -18.81
CA CYS A 307 7.22 3.90 -17.83
C CYS A 307 7.71 2.45 -17.78
N LEU A 308 8.05 1.96 -16.58
CA LEU A 308 8.47 0.58 -16.38
C LEU A 308 7.30 -0.23 -15.83
N GLU A 309 6.93 -1.30 -16.55
CA GLU A 309 5.96 -2.28 -16.07
C GLU A 309 6.64 -3.39 -15.30
N VAL A 310 6.06 -3.76 -14.14
CA VAL A 310 6.57 -4.82 -13.26
C VAL A 310 5.43 -5.76 -12.81
N PRO A 311 5.74 -6.97 -12.27
CA PRO A 311 4.74 -7.84 -11.66
C PRO A 311 3.96 -7.15 -10.53
N VAL A 312 2.79 -7.70 -10.17
CA VAL A 312 1.99 -7.20 -9.03
C VAL A 312 2.71 -7.46 -7.71
N GLY A 313 2.72 -6.45 -6.87
CA GLY A 313 3.34 -6.46 -5.55
C GLY A 313 4.32 -5.31 -5.37
N PHE A 314 4.14 -4.55 -4.29
CA PHE A 314 4.88 -3.31 -4.07
C PHE A 314 6.41 -3.49 -4.02
N LYS A 315 6.88 -4.68 -3.62
CA LYS A 315 8.31 -5.06 -3.69
C LYS A 315 8.89 -4.94 -5.11
N HIS A 316 8.12 -5.27 -6.14
CA HIS A 316 8.54 -5.13 -7.54
C HIS A 316 8.58 -3.67 -7.97
N ILE A 317 7.60 -2.86 -7.49
CA ILE A 317 7.62 -1.39 -7.66
C ILE A 317 8.91 -0.81 -7.04
N SER A 318 9.19 -1.14 -5.78
CA SER A 318 10.36 -0.66 -5.05
C SER A 318 11.69 -1.05 -5.73
N ALA A 319 11.79 -2.30 -6.18
CA ALA A 319 12.95 -2.79 -6.92
C ALA A 319 13.10 -2.08 -8.28
N GLY A 320 11.99 -1.93 -9.02
CA GLY A 320 11.94 -1.21 -10.30
C GLY A 320 12.39 0.24 -10.16
N MET A 321 11.89 0.96 -9.15
CA MET A 321 12.29 2.34 -8.87
C MET A 321 13.79 2.44 -8.54
N THR A 322 14.28 1.52 -7.72
CA THR A 322 15.73 1.51 -7.37
C THR A 322 16.60 1.28 -8.61
N LYS A 323 16.19 0.39 -9.52
CA LYS A 323 16.94 0.04 -10.73
C LYS A 323 16.87 1.13 -11.80
N SER A 324 15.72 1.77 -11.98
CA SER A 324 15.49 2.74 -13.04
C SER A 324 15.75 4.20 -12.63
N GLY A 325 15.82 4.49 -11.33
CA GLY A 325 15.85 5.86 -10.81
C GLY A 325 14.49 6.57 -10.94
N ALA A 326 13.40 5.81 -10.98
CA ALA A 326 12.06 6.37 -11.15
C ALA A 326 11.68 7.33 -10.03
N ILE A 327 10.97 8.39 -10.40
CA ILE A 327 10.54 9.44 -9.46
C ILE A 327 9.24 9.10 -8.73
N LEU A 328 8.40 8.24 -9.32
CA LEU A 328 7.16 7.74 -8.74
C LEU A 328 7.03 6.25 -9.03
N GLY A 329 6.47 5.51 -8.08
CA GLY A 329 6.05 4.13 -8.28
C GLY A 329 4.76 3.84 -7.55
N GLY A 330 3.86 3.04 -8.16
CA GLY A 330 2.59 2.74 -7.53
C GLY A 330 1.79 1.63 -8.19
N GLU A 331 0.69 1.29 -7.53
CA GLU A 331 -0.21 0.20 -7.89
C GLU A 331 -1.67 0.66 -7.91
N SER A 332 -2.50 0.02 -8.74
CA SER A 332 -3.96 0.22 -8.77
C SER A 332 -4.65 -0.04 -7.42
N SER A 333 -3.98 -0.73 -6.50
CA SER A 333 -4.48 -0.97 -5.14
C SER A 333 -4.40 0.24 -4.18
N GLY A 334 -3.89 1.38 -4.63
CA GLY A 334 -3.80 2.63 -3.87
C GLY A 334 -2.49 2.86 -3.12
N GLY A 335 -1.52 1.95 -3.23
CA GLY A 335 -0.19 2.12 -2.67
C GLY A 335 0.75 2.83 -3.63
N LEU A 336 1.47 3.83 -3.14
CA LEU A 336 2.47 4.54 -3.94
C LEU A 336 3.63 5.05 -3.08
N THR A 337 4.76 5.34 -3.75
CA THR A 337 5.89 6.05 -3.17
C THR A 337 6.57 6.93 -4.20
N VAL A 338 7.37 7.86 -3.71
CA VAL A 338 8.07 8.88 -4.50
C VAL A 338 9.55 8.85 -4.14
N THR A 339 10.41 9.16 -5.09
CA THR A 339 11.86 9.25 -4.84
C THR A 339 12.19 10.22 -3.70
N GLY A 340 13.24 9.92 -2.94
CA GLY A 340 13.62 10.71 -1.77
C GLY A 340 12.81 10.43 -0.50
N HIS A 341 11.87 9.47 -0.56
CA HIS A 341 11.10 8.97 0.58
C HIS A 341 11.40 7.49 0.84
N ILE A 342 10.63 6.84 1.72
CA ILE A 342 10.75 5.39 1.96
C ILE A 342 10.52 4.59 0.67
N LYS A 343 11.08 3.38 0.62
CA LYS A 343 10.88 2.46 -0.52
C LYS A 343 9.65 1.56 -0.34
N GLY A 344 8.68 2.02 0.43
CA GLY A 344 7.40 1.39 0.70
C GLY A 344 6.27 2.37 0.50
N LYS A 345 5.05 1.88 0.63
CA LYS A 345 3.84 2.68 0.47
C LYS A 345 3.68 3.67 1.62
N ASP A 346 3.25 4.90 1.31
CA ASP A 346 2.94 5.92 2.30
C ASP A 346 1.72 6.76 1.89
N GLY A 347 0.57 6.45 2.48
CA GLY A 347 -0.68 7.17 2.23
C GLY A 347 -0.66 8.59 2.81
N VAL A 348 0.06 8.83 3.90
CA VAL A 348 0.17 10.16 4.53
C VAL A 348 0.98 11.10 3.64
N TYR A 349 2.11 10.64 3.12
CA TYR A 349 2.92 11.45 2.20
C TYR A 349 2.21 11.66 0.86
N ALA A 350 1.56 10.63 0.32
CA ALA A 350 0.77 10.74 -0.91
C ALA A 350 -0.37 11.77 -0.78
N ALA A 351 -1.12 11.75 0.33
CA ALA A 351 -2.15 12.75 0.64
C ALA A 351 -1.56 14.16 0.72
N SER A 352 -0.42 14.30 1.40
CA SER A 352 0.27 15.60 1.54
C SER A 352 0.73 16.17 0.20
N LEU A 353 1.20 15.32 -0.71
CA LEU A 353 1.57 15.72 -2.09
C LEU A 353 0.37 16.13 -2.93
N LEU A 354 -0.80 15.48 -2.77
CA LEU A 354 -2.02 15.90 -3.46
C LEU A 354 -2.49 17.28 -2.98
N VAL A 355 -2.43 17.52 -1.67
CA VAL A 355 -2.76 18.84 -1.10
C VAL A 355 -1.79 19.90 -1.61
N GLU A 356 -0.49 19.60 -1.65
CA GLU A 356 0.52 20.48 -2.26
C GLU A 356 0.20 20.77 -3.74
N MET A 357 -0.18 19.74 -4.50
CA MET A 357 -0.52 19.89 -5.91
C MET A 357 -1.67 20.87 -6.12
N VAL A 358 -2.77 20.74 -5.38
CA VAL A 358 -3.90 21.67 -5.44
C VAL A 358 -3.47 23.08 -5.04
N ALA A 359 -2.69 23.21 -3.98
CA ALA A 359 -2.19 24.50 -3.51
C ALA A 359 -1.26 25.20 -4.52
N VAL A 360 -0.33 24.47 -5.12
CA VAL A 360 0.66 25.00 -6.07
C VAL A 360 0.01 25.34 -7.42
N THR A 361 -0.90 24.49 -7.89
CA THR A 361 -1.54 24.70 -9.20
C THR A 361 -2.66 25.73 -9.15
N GLY A 362 -3.26 25.95 -7.97
CA GLY A 362 -4.47 26.76 -7.79
C GLY A 362 -5.69 26.17 -8.51
N LYS A 363 -5.65 24.87 -8.83
CA LYS A 363 -6.69 24.14 -9.55
C LYS A 363 -7.29 23.04 -8.67
N LYS A 364 -8.59 22.79 -8.86
CA LYS A 364 -9.29 21.68 -8.23
C LYS A 364 -8.85 20.33 -8.84
N LEU A 365 -9.04 19.23 -8.09
CA LEU A 365 -8.71 17.89 -8.59
C LEU A 365 -9.51 17.53 -9.84
N SER A 366 -10.80 17.89 -9.88
CA SER A 366 -11.67 17.69 -11.05
C SER A 366 -11.14 18.42 -12.30
N GLU A 367 -10.66 19.67 -12.15
CA GLU A 367 -10.08 20.46 -13.25
C GLU A 367 -8.77 19.85 -13.76
N LEU A 368 -7.89 19.41 -12.84
CA LEU A 368 -6.64 18.75 -13.21
C LEU A 368 -6.87 17.44 -13.95
N MET A 369 -7.84 16.63 -13.49
CA MET A 369 -8.23 15.41 -14.19
C MET A 369 -8.77 15.69 -15.59
N GLU A 370 -9.55 16.75 -15.77
CA GLU A 370 -10.08 17.13 -17.07
C GLU A 370 -8.96 17.58 -18.04
N ILE A 371 -7.98 18.34 -17.55
CA ILE A 371 -6.78 18.69 -18.32
C ILE A 371 -6.04 17.44 -18.78
N ILE A 372 -5.79 16.51 -17.87
CA ILE A 372 -5.06 15.26 -18.16
C ILE A 372 -5.85 14.41 -19.18
N ARG A 373 -7.16 14.26 -19.01
CA ARG A 373 -8.01 13.53 -19.97
C ARG A 373 -7.96 14.14 -21.36
N LYS A 374 -7.94 15.44 -21.44
CA LYS A 374 -7.89 16.16 -22.71
C LYS A 374 -6.54 16.03 -23.41
N GLU A 375 -5.45 15.99 -22.65
CA GLU A 375 -4.09 15.91 -23.17
C GLU A 375 -3.65 14.47 -23.49
N TYR A 376 -4.02 13.49 -22.62
CA TYR A 376 -3.53 12.11 -22.66
C TYR A 376 -4.63 11.07 -22.88
N GLY A 377 -5.84 11.49 -23.19
CA GLY A 377 -6.99 10.62 -23.46
C GLY A 377 -7.71 10.15 -22.20
N THR A 378 -8.87 9.54 -22.44
CA THR A 378 -9.69 8.90 -21.42
C THR A 378 -9.47 7.40 -21.44
N CYS A 379 -9.46 6.76 -20.29
CA CYS A 379 -9.57 5.32 -20.16
C CYS A 379 -10.48 4.97 -18.99
N HIS A 380 -11.06 3.79 -19.05
CA HIS A 380 -11.94 3.25 -18.02
C HIS A 380 -11.44 1.90 -17.60
N MET A 381 -11.34 1.71 -16.29
CA MET A 381 -10.90 0.49 -15.67
C MET A 381 -12.11 -0.32 -15.20
N GLU A 382 -12.14 -1.61 -15.52
CA GLU A 382 -13.02 -2.61 -14.91
C GLU A 382 -12.16 -3.61 -14.15
N GLU A 383 -12.53 -3.86 -12.88
CA GLU A 383 -11.83 -4.76 -11.98
C GLU A 383 -12.80 -5.81 -11.45
N ASN A 384 -12.71 -7.02 -11.96
CA ASN A 384 -13.59 -8.11 -11.61
C ASN A 384 -12.83 -9.25 -10.91
N SER A 385 -13.50 -9.90 -9.96
CA SER A 385 -13.00 -11.09 -9.27
C SER A 385 -14.06 -12.18 -9.37
N TYR A 386 -13.78 -13.18 -10.17
CA TYR A 386 -14.71 -14.29 -10.44
C TYR A 386 -14.35 -15.49 -9.57
N PRO A 387 -15.27 -15.97 -8.72
CA PRO A 387 -15.04 -17.18 -7.95
C PRO A 387 -15.16 -18.42 -8.83
N PHE A 388 -14.34 -19.41 -8.58
CA PHE A 388 -14.41 -20.72 -9.22
C PHE A 388 -14.21 -21.85 -8.19
N ALA A 389 -14.70 -23.04 -8.50
CA ALA A 389 -14.49 -24.22 -7.64
C ALA A 389 -13.00 -24.55 -7.56
N ALA A 390 -12.46 -24.75 -6.35
CA ALA A 390 -11.02 -24.89 -6.11
C ALA A 390 -10.37 -26.01 -6.96
N GLU A 391 -11.12 -27.07 -7.25
CA GLU A 391 -10.71 -28.21 -8.08
C GLU A 391 -10.43 -27.82 -9.53
N ARG A 392 -11.03 -26.72 -10.01
CA ARG A 392 -10.83 -26.20 -11.37
C ARG A 392 -9.54 -25.42 -11.54
N LYS A 393 -8.87 -25.05 -10.44
CA LYS A 393 -7.70 -24.15 -10.49
C LYS A 393 -6.60 -24.68 -11.41
N SER A 394 -6.20 -25.93 -11.23
CA SER A 394 -5.13 -26.55 -12.04
C SER A 394 -5.47 -26.59 -13.53
N MET A 395 -6.71 -26.94 -13.87
CA MET A 395 -7.18 -26.95 -15.26
C MET A 395 -7.16 -25.54 -15.88
N LEU A 396 -7.67 -24.54 -15.16
CA LEU A 396 -7.68 -23.16 -15.65
C LEU A 396 -6.26 -22.60 -15.79
N MET A 397 -5.36 -22.92 -14.85
CA MET A 397 -3.95 -22.53 -14.96
C MET A 397 -3.27 -23.15 -16.17
N GLN A 398 -3.50 -24.44 -16.43
CA GLN A 398 -2.99 -25.12 -17.61
C GLN A 398 -3.47 -24.45 -18.90
N ARG A 399 -4.77 -24.24 -19.05
CA ARG A 399 -5.35 -23.58 -20.25
C ARG A 399 -4.75 -22.21 -20.48
N ILE A 400 -4.73 -21.35 -19.44
CA ILE A 400 -4.33 -19.94 -19.58
C ILE A 400 -2.82 -19.79 -19.69
N TYR A 401 -2.03 -20.50 -18.87
CA TYR A 401 -0.58 -20.22 -18.74
C TYR A 401 0.32 -21.18 -19.51
N GLU A 402 -0.12 -22.45 -19.71
CA GLU A 402 0.69 -23.44 -20.41
C GLU A 402 0.24 -23.61 -21.88
N GLU A 403 -1.07 -23.68 -22.11
CA GLU A 403 -1.64 -23.82 -23.45
C GLU A 403 -1.81 -22.44 -24.14
N HIS A 404 -1.66 -21.34 -23.39
CA HIS A 404 -1.81 -19.97 -23.86
C HIS A 404 -3.17 -19.71 -24.52
N GLU A 405 -4.22 -20.36 -23.98
CA GLU A 405 -5.56 -20.25 -24.51
C GLU A 405 -6.16 -18.87 -24.23
N LEU A 406 -6.67 -18.23 -25.27
CA LEU A 406 -7.35 -16.94 -25.19
C LEU A 406 -8.73 -17.05 -25.83
N PRO A 407 -9.74 -16.32 -25.33
CA PRO A 407 -11.01 -16.19 -26.01
C PRO A 407 -10.85 -15.45 -27.36
N GLU A 408 -11.84 -15.57 -28.23
CA GLU A 408 -11.99 -14.66 -29.35
C GLU A 408 -12.37 -13.28 -28.80
N LEU A 409 -11.43 -12.32 -28.86
CA LEU A 409 -11.61 -10.97 -28.35
C LEU A 409 -12.03 -10.03 -29.48
N SER A 410 -12.91 -9.07 -29.16
CA SER A 410 -13.47 -8.13 -30.15
C SER A 410 -12.46 -7.12 -30.68
N TYR A 411 -11.24 -7.09 -30.12
CA TYR A 411 -10.21 -6.10 -30.45
C TYR A 411 -8.95 -6.77 -30.96
N GLU A 412 -8.28 -6.12 -31.90
CA GLU A 412 -7.03 -6.62 -32.48
C GLU A 412 -5.92 -6.64 -31.43
N ILE A 413 -5.33 -7.81 -31.20
CA ILE A 413 -4.25 -8.02 -30.25
C ILE A 413 -2.95 -7.48 -30.84
N ASP A 414 -2.22 -6.69 -30.06
CA ASP A 414 -0.87 -6.25 -30.38
C ASP A 414 0.14 -7.34 -29.94
N HIS A 415 0.14 -7.65 -28.66
CA HIS A 415 0.97 -8.73 -28.10
C HIS A 415 0.38 -9.26 -26.79
N VAL A 416 0.96 -10.37 -26.28
CA VAL A 416 0.57 -10.98 -25.01
C VAL A 416 1.82 -11.15 -24.14
N SER A 417 1.68 -10.91 -22.84
CA SER A 417 2.73 -11.10 -21.83
C SER A 417 2.29 -12.05 -20.73
N TYR A 418 3.18 -12.94 -20.35
CA TYR A 418 2.98 -13.89 -19.24
C TYR A 418 3.91 -13.59 -18.06
N MET A 419 4.26 -12.31 -17.85
CA MET A 419 5.17 -11.87 -16.79
C MET A 419 4.64 -12.20 -15.39
N ASP A 420 3.33 -11.98 -15.16
CA ASP A 420 2.64 -12.27 -13.89
C ASP A 420 1.13 -12.40 -14.17
N GLY A 421 0.72 -13.58 -14.63
CA GLY A 421 -0.59 -13.81 -15.22
C GLY A 421 -0.53 -13.74 -16.74
N CYS A 422 -1.69 -13.65 -17.37
CA CYS A 422 -1.83 -13.45 -18.81
C CYS A 422 -2.31 -12.01 -19.06
N LYS A 423 -1.49 -11.16 -19.66
CA LYS A 423 -1.87 -9.81 -20.07
C LYS A 423 -1.89 -9.69 -21.58
N VAL A 424 -3.05 -9.32 -22.14
CA VAL A 424 -3.28 -9.05 -23.55
C VAL A 424 -3.29 -7.55 -23.78
N TYR A 425 -2.47 -7.07 -24.71
CA TYR A 425 -2.42 -5.67 -25.14
C TYR A 425 -3.12 -5.53 -26.47
N PHE A 426 -3.95 -4.50 -26.62
CA PHE A 426 -4.70 -4.23 -27.84
C PHE A 426 -4.06 -3.08 -28.63
N LYS A 427 -4.17 -3.15 -29.95
CA LYS A 427 -3.64 -2.08 -30.82
C LYS A 427 -4.28 -0.71 -30.61
N ASN A 428 -5.47 -0.65 -30.02
CA ASN A 428 -6.11 0.62 -29.63
C ASN A 428 -5.57 1.23 -28.32
N GLY A 429 -4.54 0.61 -27.71
CA GLY A 429 -3.92 1.04 -26.46
C GLY A 429 -4.57 0.48 -25.20
N GLY A 430 -5.72 -0.21 -25.31
CA GLY A 430 -6.35 -0.91 -24.19
C GLY A 430 -5.60 -2.21 -23.85
N TRP A 431 -5.97 -2.80 -22.72
CA TRP A 431 -5.39 -4.07 -22.25
C TRP A 431 -6.36 -4.82 -21.33
N VAL A 432 -6.16 -6.14 -21.20
CA VAL A 432 -6.79 -6.96 -20.17
C VAL A 432 -5.76 -7.87 -19.54
N VAL A 433 -5.83 -8.05 -18.21
CA VAL A 433 -4.98 -8.98 -17.46
C VAL A 433 -5.84 -9.99 -16.71
N ILE A 434 -5.44 -11.26 -16.79
CA ILE A 434 -6.06 -12.41 -16.14
C ILE A 434 -5.06 -12.98 -15.14
N ARG A 435 -5.40 -12.97 -13.84
CA ARG A 435 -4.52 -13.46 -12.76
C ARG A 435 -5.29 -14.28 -11.75
N PHE A 436 -4.68 -15.37 -11.29
CA PHE A 436 -5.20 -16.10 -10.13
C PHE A 436 -4.85 -15.37 -8.83
N SER A 437 -5.80 -15.33 -7.89
CA SER A 437 -5.48 -14.95 -6.52
C SER A 437 -4.54 -15.97 -5.90
N GLY A 438 -3.52 -15.48 -5.18
CA GLY A 438 -2.56 -16.33 -4.46
C GLY A 438 -3.16 -17.02 -3.23
N THR A 439 -4.25 -16.45 -2.67
CA THR A 439 -4.81 -16.86 -1.38
C THR A 439 -6.22 -17.44 -1.47
N GLU A 440 -6.97 -17.12 -2.53
CA GLU A 440 -8.38 -17.48 -2.67
C GLU A 440 -8.64 -18.11 -4.05
N PRO A 441 -9.67 -18.96 -4.22
CA PRO A 441 -10.06 -19.51 -5.53
C PRO A 441 -10.80 -18.44 -6.36
N LEU A 442 -10.10 -17.39 -6.71
CA LEU A 442 -10.60 -16.26 -7.50
C LEU A 442 -9.72 -16.03 -8.72
N LEU A 443 -10.36 -15.83 -9.87
CA LEU A 443 -9.72 -15.32 -11.08
C LEU A 443 -10.00 -13.82 -11.18
N ARG A 444 -8.95 -13.01 -11.10
CA ARG A 444 -9.01 -11.56 -11.25
C ARG A 444 -8.83 -11.19 -12.70
N VAL A 445 -9.80 -10.44 -13.23
CA VAL A 445 -9.79 -9.92 -14.60
C VAL A 445 -9.89 -8.42 -14.53
N PHE A 446 -8.80 -7.72 -14.86
CA PHE A 446 -8.72 -6.28 -14.88
C PHE A 446 -8.53 -5.81 -16.32
N CYS A 447 -9.34 -4.86 -16.75
CA CYS A 447 -9.36 -4.39 -18.12
C CYS A 447 -9.40 -2.86 -18.16
N GLU A 448 -8.53 -2.25 -18.98
CA GLU A 448 -8.55 -0.82 -19.26
C GLU A 448 -8.81 -0.60 -20.75
N MET A 449 -9.88 0.13 -21.07
CA MET A 449 -10.29 0.44 -22.43
C MET A 449 -10.68 1.92 -22.55
N PRO A 450 -10.78 2.48 -23.78
CA PRO A 450 -11.21 3.86 -23.99
C PRO A 450 -12.58 4.19 -23.39
N THR A 451 -13.51 3.22 -23.36
CA THR A 451 -14.84 3.38 -22.77
C THR A 451 -15.15 2.28 -21.77
N ARG A 452 -16.05 2.58 -20.83
CA ARG A 452 -16.50 1.62 -19.83
C ARG A 452 -17.21 0.40 -20.44
N SER A 453 -18.02 0.64 -21.47
CA SER A 453 -18.74 -0.45 -22.16
C SER A 453 -17.78 -1.42 -22.86
N GLU A 454 -16.68 -0.93 -23.43
CA GLU A 454 -15.65 -1.76 -24.04
C GLU A 454 -14.92 -2.61 -22.99
N ALA A 455 -14.52 -1.99 -21.86
CA ALA A 455 -13.87 -2.72 -20.77
C ALA A 455 -14.76 -3.82 -20.20
N ALA A 456 -16.03 -3.53 -19.94
CA ALA A 456 -17.01 -4.51 -19.46
C ALA A 456 -17.22 -5.66 -20.47
N ALA A 457 -17.33 -5.35 -21.77
CA ALA A 457 -17.49 -6.35 -22.80
C ALA A 457 -16.30 -7.33 -22.88
N VAL A 458 -15.07 -6.83 -22.79
CA VAL A 458 -13.86 -7.68 -22.75
C VAL A 458 -13.85 -8.59 -21.50
N CYS A 459 -14.22 -8.06 -20.34
CA CYS A 459 -14.31 -8.85 -19.12
C CYS A 459 -15.35 -9.99 -19.23
N GLU A 460 -16.53 -9.72 -19.83
CA GLU A 460 -17.56 -10.75 -20.04
C GLU A 460 -17.09 -11.80 -21.07
N GLN A 461 -16.39 -11.43 -22.13
CA GLN A 461 -15.81 -12.40 -23.09
C GLN A 461 -14.85 -13.37 -22.40
N ILE A 462 -14.00 -12.89 -21.48
CA ILE A 462 -13.10 -13.73 -20.68
C ILE A 462 -13.90 -14.66 -19.76
N LYS A 463 -14.88 -14.12 -19.05
CA LYS A 463 -15.73 -14.85 -18.13
C LYS A 463 -16.49 -16.00 -18.84
N ASP A 464 -17.13 -15.70 -19.94
CA ASP A 464 -17.91 -16.67 -20.72
C ASP A 464 -17.02 -17.79 -21.27
N HIS A 465 -15.84 -17.44 -21.81
CA HIS A 465 -14.91 -18.40 -22.39
C HIS A 465 -14.36 -19.41 -21.36
N PHE A 466 -14.02 -18.94 -20.16
CA PHE A 466 -13.52 -19.82 -19.10
C PHE A 466 -14.63 -20.37 -18.20
N HIS A 467 -15.90 -20.01 -18.44
CA HIS A 467 -17.08 -20.43 -17.66
C HIS A 467 -16.91 -20.15 -16.15
N ILE A 468 -16.57 -18.92 -15.80
CA ILE A 468 -16.30 -18.46 -14.44
C ILE A 468 -17.28 -17.38 -13.97
#